data_199c029a6d717825b992c4bd0756108f
#
_entry.id   199c029a6d717825b992c4bd0756108f
#
_cell.length_a   1.000
_cell.length_b   1.000
_cell.length_c   1.000
_cell.angle_alpha   90.00
_cell.angle_beta   90.00
_cell.angle_gamma   90.00
#
_symmetry.space_group_name_H-M   'P 1'
#
loop_
_entity.id
_entity.type
_entity.pdbx_description
1 polymer ?
#
loop_
_entity_poly.entity_id
_entity_poly.type
_entity_poly.pdbx_seq_one_letter_code
_entity_poly.pdbx_strand_id
1 'polypeptide(L)'
;MTTNDDILLLKLIKEGDEHAFKHLFDNYFTPLCRYINIYLDNFAEAEELALDIFTYLWENREQVDIRLSFKAYLFQAARNRCFNALRDRKQTTTLDENLHETLQLPRPTNIAQRYLSRRYTV
;
A
#
# COMPACT_ATOMS: atom_id res chain seq x y z
N MET A 1 -15.01 8.57 -5.12
CA MET A 1 -15.64 8.59 -6.44
C MET A 1 -14.59 8.80 -7.52
N THR A 2 -14.58 7.90 -8.47
CA THR A 2 -13.65 8.06 -9.58
C THR A 2 -14.14 9.16 -10.49
N THR A 3 -13.26 10.04 -10.81
CA THR A 3 -13.58 11.13 -11.68
C THR A 3 -12.87 10.90 -13.02
N ASN A 4 -13.24 11.71 -13.99
CA ASN A 4 -12.52 11.69 -15.25
C ASN A 4 -11.06 12.00 -15.06
N ASP A 5 -10.75 12.80 -14.03
CA ASP A 5 -9.36 13.12 -13.73
C ASP A 5 -8.57 11.88 -13.32
N ASP A 6 -9.18 11.01 -12.52
CA ASP A 6 -8.51 9.79 -12.12
C ASP A 6 -8.24 8.89 -13.33
N ILE A 7 -9.20 8.80 -14.22
CA ILE A 7 -9.03 8.00 -15.43
C ILE A 7 -7.89 8.53 -16.27
N LEU A 8 -7.84 9.84 -16.43
CA LEU A 8 -6.76 10.46 -17.21
C LEU A 8 -5.41 10.23 -16.54
N LEU A 9 -5.35 10.40 -15.22
CA LEU A 9 -4.12 10.18 -14.49
C LEU A 9 -3.63 8.76 -14.63
N LEU A 10 -4.53 7.78 -14.62
CA LEU A 10 -4.14 6.39 -14.78
C LEU A 10 -3.55 6.14 -16.15
N LYS A 11 -4.10 6.76 -17.18
CA LYS A 11 -3.53 6.61 -18.50
C LYS A 11 -2.13 7.17 -18.56
N LEU A 12 -1.92 8.33 -17.94
CA LEU A 12 -0.60 8.93 -17.90
C LEU A 12 0.37 8.08 -17.11
N ILE A 13 -0.09 7.48 -16.02
CA ILE A 13 0.76 6.61 -15.21
C ILE A 13 1.23 5.42 -16.03
N LYS A 14 0.34 4.84 -16.83
CA LYS A 14 0.73 3.73 -17.68
C LYS A 14 1.83 4.12 -18.65
N GLU A 15 1.88 5.38 -19.02
CA GLU A 15 2.93 5.87 -19.89
C GLU A 15 4.19 6.30 -19.15
N GLY A 16 4.18 6.16 -17.82
CA GLY A 16 5.36 6.47 -17.03
C GLY A 16 5.42 7.88 -16.50
N ASP A 17 4.30 8.57 -16.46
CA ASP A 17 4.25 9.94 -15.99
C ASP A 17 4.32 9.99 -14.48
N GLU A 18 5.46 10.43 -13.95
CA GLU A 18 5.67 10.46 -12.51
C GLU A 18 4.84 11.53 -11.83
N HIS A 19 4.56 12.61 -12.51
CA HIS A 19 3.73 13.67 -11.92
C HIS A 19 2.31 13.18 -11.72
N ALA A 20 1.79 12.43 -12.66
CA ALA A 20 0.46 11.86 -12.52
C ALA A 20 0.41 10.88 -11.36
N PHE A 21 1.45 10.08 -11.22
CA PHE A 21 1.53 9.13 -10.12
C PHE A 21 1.57 9.87 -8.79
N LYS A 22 2.40 10.91 -8.69
CA LYS A 22 2.49 11.68 -7.46
C LYS A 22 1.15 12.30 -7.11
N HIS A 23 0.41 12.76 -8.10
CA HIS A 23 -0.88 13.36 -7.87
C HIS A 23 -1.85 12.37 -7.25
N LEU A 24 -1.92 11.16 -7.81
CA LEU A 24 -2.75 10.11 -7.23
C LEU A 24 -2.27 9.73 -5.85
N PHE A 25 -0.98 9.62 -5.67
CA PHE A 25 -0.42 9.29 -4.37
C PHE A 25 -0.85 10.33 -3.33
N ASP A 26 -0.68 11.60 -3.64
CA ASP A 26 -1.03 12.66 -2.69
C ASP A 26 -2.51 12.65 -2.36
N ASN A 27 -3.35 12.32 -3.32
CA ASN A 27 -4.78 12.34 -3.10
C ASN A 27 -5.27 11.15 -2.26
N TYR A 28 -4.63 10.01 -2.40
CA TYR A 28 -5.19 8.78 -1.84
C TYR A 28 -4.36 8.16 -0.72
N PHE A 29 -3.12 8.60 -0.53
CA PHE A 29 -2.27 7.93 0.45
C PHE A 29 -2.83 8.01 1.86
N THR A 30 -3.17 9.21 2.31
CA THR A 30 -3.65 9.37 3.68
C THR A 30 -4.99 8.66 3.92
N PRO A 31 -5.97 8.80 3.05
CA PRO A 31 -7.21 8.03 3.24
C PRO A 31 -6.97 6.53 3.24
N LEU A 32 -6.04 6.07 2.41
CA LEU A 32 -5.73 4.65 2.36
C LEU A 32 -5.09 4.18 3.66
N CYS A 33 -4.18 4.97 4.20
CA CYS A 33 -3.55 4.65 5.48
C CYS A 33 -4.59 4.56 6.60
N ARG A 34 -5.53 5.49 6.62
CA ARG A 34 -6.57 5.48 7.63
C ARG A 34 -7.43 4.24 7.51
N TYR A 35 -7.77 3.86 6.30
CA TYR A 35 -8.57 2.67 6.06
C TYR A 35 -7.85 1.42 6.57
N ILE A 36 -6.57 1.29 6.22
CA ILE A 36 -5.80 0.14 6.65
C ILE A 36 -5.66 0.12 8.16
N ASN A 37 -5.50 1.30 8.77
CA ASN A 37 -5.34 1.38 10.21
C ASN A 37 -6.58 0.91 10.96
N ILE A 38 -7.74 1.02 10.35
CA ILE A 38 -8.96 0.49 10.97
C ILE A 38 -8.80 -1.00 11.24
N TYR A 39 -8.16 -1.72 10.33
CA TYR A 39 -7.98 -3.16 10.48
C TYR A 39 -6.79 -3.51 11.34
N LEU A 40 -5.69 -2.78 11.21
CA LEU A 40 -4.43 -3.17 11.83
C LEU A 40 -4.19 -2.51 13.17
N ASP A 41 -4.80 -1.38 13.42
CA ASP A 41 -4.58 -0.61 14.64
C ASP A 41 -3.10 -0.37 14.88
N ASN A 42 -2.41 -0.02 13.82
CA ASN A 42 -0.98 0.28 13.86
C ASN A 42 -0.70 1.17 12.66
N PHE A 43 -0.55 2.47 12.92
CA PHE A 43 -0.46 3.41 11.81
C PHE A 43 0.84 3.27 11.03
N ALA A 44 1.92 2.94 11.71
CA ALA A 44 3.19 2.73 11.01
C ALA A 44 3.08 1.58 10.03
N GLU A 45 2.46 0.49 10.46
CA GLU A 45 2.27 -0.65 9.57
C GLU A 45 1.30 -0.31 8.45
N ALA A 46 0.29 0.50 8.77
CA ALA A 46 -0.66 0.92 7.74
C ALA A 46 0.05 1.72 6.65
N GLU A 47 0.97 2.59 7.04
CA GLU A 47 1.74 3.34 6.06
C GLU A 47 2.58 2.43 5.18
N GLU A 48 3.19 1.41 5.78
CA GLU A 48 3.99 0.47 5.01
C GLU A 48 3.15 -0.25 3.97
N LEU A 49 1.98 -0.70 4.37
CA LEU A 49 1.11 -1.40 3.43
C LEU A 49 0.62 -0.49 2.33
N ALA A 50 0.29 0.75 2.68
CA ALA A 50 -0.14 1.71 1.66
C ALA A 50 0.98 1.97 0.67
N LEU A 51 2.21 2.13 1.15
CA LEU A 51 3.35 2.33 0.27
C LEU A 51 3.57 1.13 -0.64
N ASP A 52 3.39 -0.07 -0.10
CA ASP A 52 3.53 -1.28 -0.91
C ASP A 52 2.51 -1.29 -2.06
N ILE A 53 1.29 -0.87 -1.77
CA ILE A 53 0.25 -0.86 -2.80
C ILE A 53 0.61 0.12 -3.91
N PHE A 54 1.04 1.32 -3.55
CA PHE A 54 1.40 2.30 -4.56
C PHE A 54 2.66 1.89 -5.33
N THR A 55 3.60 1.27 -4.63
CA THR A 55 4.80 0.78 -5.30
C THR A 55 4.46 -0.30 -6.30
N TYR A 56 3.59 -1.22 -5.90
CA TYR A 56 3.15 -2.27 -6.82
C TYR A 56 2.46 -1.67 -8.03
N LEU A 57 1.60 -0.68 -7.81
CA LEU A 57 0.92 -0.02 -8.90
C LEU A 57 1.92 0.56 -9.90
N TRP A 58 2.92 1.26 -9.38
CA TRP A 58 3.90 1.89 -10.27
C TRP A 58 4.74 0.86 -11.00
N GLU A 59 5.19 -0.16 -10.30
CA GLU A 59 6.05 -1.17 -10.91
C GLU A 59 5.32 -2.02 -11.93
N ASN A 60 4.02 -2.19 -11.75
CA ASN A 60 3.23 -3.00 -12.65
C ASN A 60 2.24 -2.15 -13.45
N ARG A 61 2.54 -0.89 -13.63
CA ARG A 61 1.59 0.06 -14.19
C ARG A 61 1.09 -0.32 -15.57
N GLU A 62 1.93 -0.99 -16.35
CA GLU A 62 1.53 -1.36 -17.70
C GLU A 62 0.59 -2.56 -17.70
N GLN A 63 0.60 -3.35 -16.65
CA GLN A 63 -0.16 -4.57 -16.58
C GLN A 63 -1.41 -4.44 -15.71
N VAL A 64 -1.46 -3.44 -14.88
CA VAL A 64 -2.60 -3.24 -14.01
C VAL A 64 -3.79 -2.79 -14.83
N ASP A 65 -4.88 -3.50 -14.68
CA ASP A 65 -6.12 -3.22 -15.40
C ASP A 65 -7.17 -2.80 -14.39
N ILE A 66 -7.52 -1.53 -14.41
CA ILE A 66 -8.49 -0.99 -13.48
C ILE A 66 -9.80 -0.77 -14.23
N ARG A 67 -10.76 -1.64 -13.99
CA ARG A 67 -12.00 -1.64 -14.75
C ARG A 67 -13.11 -0.84 -14.09
N LEU A 68 -13.06 -0.74 -12.78
CA LEU A 68 -14.08 0.02 -12.07
C LEU A 68 -13.56 1.40 -11.80
N SER A 69 -13.23 1.68 -10.57
CA SER A 69 -12.70 2.97 -10.21
C SER A 69 -11.34 2.77 -9.56
N PHE A 70 -10.51 3.77 -9.68
CA PHE A 70 -9.22 3.72 -9.02
C PHE A 70 -9.39 3.57 -7.53
N LYS A 71 -10.35 4.29 -6.95
CA LYS A 71 -10.61 4.19 -5.53
C LYS A 71 -10.98 2.78 -5.13
N ALA A 72 -11.87 2.14 -5.90
CA ALA A 72 -12.27 0.77 -5.59
C ALA A 72 -11.08 -0.17 -5.68
N TYR A 73 -10.24 0.02 -6.69
CA TYR A 73 -9.04 -0.80 -6.84
C TYR A 73 -8.14 -0.67 -5.62
N LEU A 74 -7.87 0.55 -5.20
CA LEU A 74 -6.98 0.79 -4.07
C LEU A 74 -7.51 0.17 -2.79
N PHE A 75 -8.78 0.40 -2.50
CA PHE A 75 -9.32 -0.05 -1.23
C PHE A 75 -9.51 -1.55 -1.21
N GLN A 76 -9.78 -2.17 -2.35
CA GLN A 76 -9.83 -3.61 -2.41
C GLN A 76 -8.45 -4.22 -2.21
N ALA A 77 -7.43 -3.63 -2.83
CA ALA A 77 -6.06 -4.09 -2.63
C ALA A 77 -5.66 -3.95 -1.16
N ALA A 78 -6.05 -2.85 -0.54
CA ALA A 78 -5.74 -2.63 0.87
C ALA A 78 -6.43 -3.66 1.74
N ARG A 79 -7.69 -3.95 1.47
CA ARG A 79 -8.43 -4.95 2.23
C ARG A 79 -7.76 -6.31 2.16
N ASN A 80 -7.36 -6.70 0.96
CA ASN A 80 -6.70 -7.99 0.78
C ASN A 80 -5.40 -8.06 1.54
N ARG A 81 -4.62 -7.00 1.51
CA ARG A 81 -3.35 -6.98 2.23
C ARG A 81 -3.57 -6.96 3.73
N CYS A 82 -4.61 -6.29 4.19
CA CYS A 82 -4.93 -6.29 5.62
C CYS A 82 -5.28 -7.69 6.10
N PHE A 83 -6.09 -8.40 5.34
CA PHE A 83 -6.46 -9.75 5.71
C PHE A 83 -5.23 -10.66 5.75
N ASN A 84 -4.33 -10.51 4.79
CA ASN A 84 -3.12 -11.30 4.78
C ASN A 84 -2.25 -10.96 5.99
N ALA A 85 -2.11 -9.68 6.31
CA ALA A 85 -1.31 -9.28 7.45
C ALA A 85 -1.88 -9.81 8.76
N LEU A 86 -3.20 -9.73 8.91
CA LEU A 86 -3.84 -10.22 10.12
C LEU A 86 -3.73 -11.73 10.23
N ARG A 87 -3.84 -12.43 9.12
CA ARG A 87 -3.65 -13.87 9.13
C ARG A 87 -2.24 -14.24 9.54
N ASP A 88 -1.26 -13.51 9.03
CA ASP A 88 0.13 -13.78 9.36
C ASP A 88 0.39 -13.52 10.83
N ARG A 89 -0.18 -12.45 11.39
CA ARG A 89 -0.06 -12.20 12.81
C ARG A 89 -0.63 -13.35 13.62
N LYS A 90 -1.81 -13.81 13.23
CA LYS A 90 -2.47 -14.89 13.94
C LYS A 90 -1.62 -16.14 13.92
N GLN A 91 -1.05 -16.45 12.78
CA GLN A 91 -0.18 -17.61 12.66
C GLN A 91 1.06 -17.46 13.53
N THR A 92 1.62 -16.27 13.52
CA THR A 92 2.80 -16.00 14.34
C THR A 92 2.49 -16.18 15.81
N THR A 93 1.37 -15.63 16.24
CA THR A 93 0.97 -15.75 17.64
C THR A 93 0.76 -17.20 18.03
N THR A 94 0.20 -17.98 17.13
CA THR A 94 -0.10 -19.37 17.40
C THR A 94 1.16 -20.20 17.51
N LEU A 95 2.17 -19.85 16.75
CA LEU A 95 3.36 -20.69 16.69
C LEU A 95 4.15 -20.68 17.98
N ASP A 96 4.48 -19.52 18.50
CA ASP A 96 5.32 -19.46 19.69
C ASP A 96 5.46 -18.03 20.16
N GLU A 97 5.15 -17.80 21.41
CA GLU A 97 5.26 -16.44 21.93
C GLU A 97 6.70 -15.98 22.01
N ASN A 98 7.60 -16.90 22.22
CA ASN A 98 9.02 -16.53 22.26
C ASN A 98 9.49 -16.11 20.89
N LEU A 99 9.05 -16.80 19.87
CA LEU A 99 9.33 -16.40 18.52
C LEU A 99 8.68 -15.09 18.18
N HIS A 100 7.57 -14.83 18.84
CA HIS A 100 6.86 -13.61 18.62
C HIS A 100 7.73 -12.39 18.82
N GLU A 101 8.53 -12.38 19.87
CA GLU A 101 9.41 -11.25 20.10
C GLU A 101 10.45 -11.11 19.00
N THR A 102 10.98 -12.23 18.59
CA THR A 102 11.93 -12.22 17.49
C THR A 102 11.27 -11.73 16.22
N LEU A 103 10.05 -12.16 16.00
CA LEU A 103 9.35 -11.80 14.78
C LEU A 103 8.87 -10.37 14.78
N GLN A 104 8.89 -9.73 15.91
CA GLN A 104 8.60 -8.31 15.96
C GLN A 104 9.73 -7.47 15.45
N LEU A 105 10.86 -8.08 15.26
CA LEU A 105 11.89 -7.37 14.55
C LEU A 105 11.31 -6.91 13.23
N PRO A 106 11.74 -5.74 12.80
CA PRO A 106 11.16 -5.13 11.64
C PRO A 106 11.18 -6.11 10.50
N ARG A 107 10.00 -6.51 10.15
CA ARG A 107 9.89 -7.26 8.95
C ARG A 107 10.22 -6.32 7.82
N PRO A 108 11.18 -6.69 7.07
CA PRO A 108 11.52 -5.83 5.96
C PRO A 108 10.41 -5.94 4.95
N THR A 109 9.52 -5.02 5.00
CA THR A 109 8.74 -4.75 3.84
C THR A 109 9.69 -4.01 2.97
N ASN A 110 10.48 -4.73 2.25
CA ASN A 110 11.62 -4.16 1.57
C ASN A 110 11.29 -2.98 0.70
N ILE A 111 10.17 -3.06 0.03
CA ILE A 111 9.79 -1.99 -0.88
C ILE A 111 9.43 -0.74 -0.09
N ALA A 112 8.64 -0.88 0.95
CA ALA A 112 8.25 0.26 1.76
C ALA A 112 9.45 0.89 2.42
N GLN A 113 10.36 0.08 2.94
CA GLN A 113 11.56 0.59 3.59
C GLN A 113 12.39 1.41 2.63
N ARG A 114 12.61 0.89 1.45
CA ARG A 114 13.41 1.62 0.47
C ARG A 114 12.72 2.90 0.05
N TYR A 115 11.41 2.86 -0.10
CA TYR A 115 10.65 4.02 -0.47
C TYR A 115 10.75 5.10 0.60
N LEU A 116 10.59 4.71 1.85
CA LEU A 116 10.70 5.64 2.95
C LEU A 116 12.09 6.24 3.04
N SER A 117 13.10 5.44 2.85
CA SER A 117 14.47 5.95 2.89
C SER A 117 14.67 7.02 1.84
N ARG A 118 14.19 6.79 0.64
CA ARG A 118 14.33 7.78 -0.41
C ARG A 118 13.60 9.06 -0.09
N ARG A 119 12.43 8.94 0.53
CA ARG A 119 11.63 10.12 0.82
C ARG A 119 12.21 10.98 1.92
N TYR A 120 12.78 10.34 2.93
CA TYR A 120 13.08 11.06 4.14
C TYR A 120 14.55 11.24 4.42
N THR A 121 15.42 10.65 3.64
CA THR A 121 16.85 10.78 3.86
C THR A 121 17.53 11.62 2.81
N VAL A 122 16.84 12.13 1.90
CA VAL A 122 17.44 12.99 0.89
C VAL A 122 17.83 14.32 1.46
#